data_31c139de72c2194301fe13813520e71e
#
_entry.id   31c139de72c2194301fe13813520e71e
#
_cell.length_a   1.000
_cell.length_b   1.000
_cell.length_c   1.000
_cell.angle_alpha   90.00
_cell.angle_beta   90.00
_cell.angle_gamma   90.00
#
_symmetry.space_group_name_H-M   'P 1'
#
loop_
_entity.id
_entity.type
_entity.pdbx_description
1 polymer ?
#
loop_
_entity_poly.entity_id
_entity_poly.type
_entity_poly.pdbx_seq_one_letter_code
_entity_poly.pdbx_strand_id
1 'polypeptide(L)'
;MVIDLQTAFESEPPTLDFIWPGFLAGTVGALVAPGATGKSFWALEAAMSIACSSAGGDLVGLNPTHTGRVIYLAGEDPPAALVCRVHAIGKHLDRQAREIIMENLTLEPIMGQRMNVMDSRHLARIIDFCGDARLIVLDTLSRIHCLDENSNGDMARLVGTLEYVASNTGAAILYLHHVSKGSAREFQTDQQQAARGASALIDNARWCGFVAKMTEKESECLSDLPDDRKPIGNDRRGHFVRFGVSKQNYDATPLDRWYQRRSGGVLLPVKLFEATQESSRKVWRGCA
;
A
#
# COMPACT_ATOMS: atom_id res chain seq x y z
N MET A 1 -24.05 -7.64 -17.04
CA MET A 1 -24.21 -6.85 -18.29
C MET A 1 -23.39 -7.55 -19.37
N VAL A 2 -23.98 -7.77 -20.56
CA VAL A 2 -23.25 -8.32 -21.71
C VAL A 2 -22.61 -7.15 -22.47
N ILE A 3 -21.35 -7.30 -22.88
CA ILE A 3 -20.65 -6.28 -23.69
C ILE A 3 -21.17 -6.36 -25.13
N ASP A 4 -21.60 -5.23 -25.68
CA ASP A 4 -21.92 -5.09 -27.10
C ASP A 4 -20.61 -4.96 -27.90
N LEU A 5 -20.24 -6.04 -28.58
CA LEU A 5 -19.00 -6.11 -29.33
C LEU A 5 -18.97 -5.15 -30.52
N GLN A 6 -20.13 -4.90 -31.17
CA GLN A 6 -20.18 -3.97 -32.29
C GLN A 6 -19.84 -2.55 -31.82
N THR A 7 -20.51 -2.07 -30.76
CA THR A 7 -20.20 -0.77 -30.15
C THR A 7 -18.75 -0.70 -29.68
N ALA A 8 -18.21 -1.80 -29.09
CA ALA A 8 -16.84 -1.83 -28.61
C ALA A 8 -15.79 -1.76 -29.72
N PHE A 9 -16.10 -2.23 -30.92
CA PHE A 9 -15.21 -2.12 -32.09
C PHE A 9 -15.26 -0.74 -32.78
N GLU A 10 -16.41 -0.07 -32.74
CA GLU A 10 -16.70 1.14 -33.51
C GLU A 10 -16.55 2.43 -32.71
N SER A 11 -16.60 2.35 -31.37
CA SER A 11 -16.56 3.50 -30.48
C SER A 11 -15.23 3.62 -29.73
N GLU A 12 -14.87 4.85 -29.34
CA GLU A 12 -13.73 5.04 -28.44
C GLU A 12 -13.96 4.32 -27.11
N PRO A 13 -12.95 3.62 -26.57
CA PRO A 13 -13.07 2.93 -25.30
C PRO A 13 -13.29 3.93 -24.16
N PRO A 14 -14.02 3.56 -23.10
CA PRO A 14 -14.20 4.41 -21.93
C PRO A 14 -12.85 4.66 -21.24
N THR A 15 -12.67 5.87 -20.74
CA THR A 15 -11.50 6.18 -19.89
C THR A 15 -11.58 5.38 -18.59
N LEU A 16 -10.53 4.64 -18.27
CA LEU A 16 -10.42 3.89 -17.04
C LEU A 16 -10.20 4.83 -15.85
N ASP A 17 -10.94 4.62 -14.77
CA ASP A 17 -10.82 5.39 -13.54
C ASP A 17 -9.86 4.69 -12.56
N PHE A 18 -8.71 5.31 -12.28
CA PHE A 18 -7.70 4.78 -11.38
C PHE A 18 -7.71 5.51 -10.03
N ILE A 19 -7.55 4.76 -8.95
CA ILE A 19 -7.32 5.28 -7.60
C ILE A 19 -5.95 5.95 -7.54
N TRP A 20 -4.93 5.24 -8.03
CA TRP A 20 -3.58 5.71 -8.39
C TRP A 20 -3.07 4.87 -9.55
N PRO A 21 -1.95 5.24 -10.20
CA PRO A 21 -1.50 4.54 -11.41
C PRO A 21 -1.47 3.02 -11.27
N GLY A 22 -2.21 2.35 -12.15
CA GLY A 22 -2.34 0.89 -12.21
C GLY A 22 -3.34 0.25 -11.25
N PHE A 23 -3.94 0.97 -10.30
CA PHE A 23 -4.98 0.46 -9.41
C PHE A 23 -6.36 0.99 -9.81
N LEU A 24 -7.12 0.17 -10.52
CA LEU A 24 -8.42 0.51 -11.09
C LEU A 24 -9.51 0.55 -10.02
N ALA A 25 -10.39 1.55 -10.07
CA ALA A 25 -11.60 1.63 -9.26
C ALA A 25 -12.50 0.40 -9.48
N GLY A 26 -13.23 -0.04 -8.47
CA GLY A 26 -14.08 -1.22 -8.54
C GLY A 26 -13.30 -2.55 -8.58
N THR A 27 -11.99 -2.56 -8.30
CA THR A 27 -11.17 -3.79 -8.25
C THR A 27 -10.52 -4.02 -6.90
N VAL A 28 -9.92 -5.20 -6.73
CA VAL A 28 -9.25 -5.61 -5.50
C VAL A 28 -7.74 -5.56 -5.67
N GLY A 29 -7.06 -4.89 -4.74
CA GLY A 29 -5.61 -4.79 -4.65
C GLY A 29 -5.07 -5.29 -3.31
N ALA A 30 -3.82 -5.73 -3.33
CA ALA A 30 -3.08 -6.19 -2.16
C ALA A 30 -1.93 -5.24 -1.84
N LEU A 31 -1.70 -4.94 -0.55
CA LEU A 31 -0.48 -4.35 -0.06
C LEU A 31 0.21 -5.33 0.88
N VAL A 32 1.36 -5.85 0.47
CA VAL A 32 2.08 -6.89 1.20
C VAL A 32 3.36 -6.36 1.83
N ALA A 33 3.65 -6.84 3.04
CA ALA A 33 4.90 -6.51 3.72
C ALA A 33 5.13 -7.46 4.91
N PRO A 34 6.38 -7.68 5.34
CA PRO A 34 6.65 -8.26 6.64
C PRO A 34 6.12 -7.39 7.78
N GLY A 35 5.93 -7.98 8.95
CA GLY A 35 5.55 -7.23 10.14
C GLY A 35 6.54 -6.11 10.46
N ALA A 36 6.04 -5.01 11.03
CA ALA A 36 6.81 -3.84 11.45
C ALA A 36 7.63 -3.16 10.32
N THR A 37 7.18 -3.26 9.08
CA THR A 37 7.83 -2.60 7.93
C THR A 37 7.33 -1.17 7.71
N GLY A 38 6.11 -0.85 8.13
CA GLY A 38 5.47 0.45 7.92
C GLY A 38 4.26 0.40 6.99
N LYS A 39 3.78 -0.81 6.66
CA LYS A 39 2.63 -1.06 5.78
C LYS A 39 1.40 -0.25 6.17
N SER A 40 0.98 -0.31 7.45
CA SER A 40 -0.22 0.41 7.93
C SER A 40 -0.04 1.94 7.92
N PHE A 41 1.18 2.46 8.15
CA PHE A 41 1.44 3.90 7.98
C PHE A 41 1.30 4.31 6.52
N TRP A 42 1.96 3.59 5.60
CA TRP A 42 1.84 3.87 4.17
C TRP A 42 0.39 3.82 3.69
N ALA A 43 -0.36 2.79 4.11
CA ALA A 43 -1.76 2.63 3.72
C ALA A 43 -2.67 3.73 4.29
N LEU A 44 -2.42 4.18 5.54
CA LEU A 44 -3.19 5.28 6.14
C LEU A 44 -2.87 6.61 5.46
N GLU A 45 -1.61 6.88 5.15
CA GLU A 45 -1.19 8.06 4.39
C GLU A 45 -1.74 8.03 2.95
N ALA A 46 -1.76 6.85 2.30
CA ALA A 46 -2.40 6.66 0.99
C ALA A 46 -3.92 6.91 1.07
N ALA A 47 -4.59 6.41 2.12
CA ALA A 47 -6.00 6.66 2.35
C ALA A 47 -6.28 8.17 2.52
N MET A 48 -5.44 8.89 3.24
CA MET A 48 -5.53 10.35 3.39
C MET A 48 -5.31 11.07 2.05
N SER A 49 -4.38 10.60 1.22
CA SER A 49 -4.15 11.15 -0.13
C SER A 49 -5.39 11.03 -1.02
N ILE A 50 -6.09 9.90 -0.97
CA ILE A 50 -7.33 9.68 -1.75
C ILE A 50 -8.51 10.47 -1.16
N ALA A 51 -8.55 10.66 0.15
CA ALA A 51 -9.59 11.45 0.81
C ALA A 51 -9.43 12.98 0.61
N CYS A 52 -8.27 13.44 0.12
CA CYS A 52 -7.91 14.86 0.07
C CYS A 52 -7.77 15.38 -1.36
N SER A 53 -8.59 16.36 -1.73
CA SER A 53 -8.52 17.02 -3.02
C SER A 53 -7.48 18.16 -3.08
N SER A 54 -6.85 18.53 -1.95
CA SER A 54 -5.79 19.54 -1.93
C SER A 54 -4.40 18.92 -2.08
N ALA A 55 -3.49 19.63 -2.72
CA ALA A 55 -2.12 19.16 -2.97
C ALA A 55 -1.34 18.83 -1.67
N GLY A 56 -1.66 19.50 -0.55
CA GLY A 56 -1.03 19.27 0.75
C GLY A 56 -1.42 17.95 1.43
N GLY A 57 -2.41 17.21 0.90
CA GLY A 57 -2.89 15.94 1.47
C GLY A 57 -2.18 14.70 0.97
N ASP A 58 -1.44 14.80 -0.14
CA ASP A 58 -0.74 13.65 -0.73
C ASP A 58 0.70 13.48 -0.21
N LEU A 59 0.81 13.04 1.04
CA LEU A 59 2.13 12.87 1.68
C LEU A 59 2.96 11.74 1.06
N VAL A 60 2.34 10.73 0.50
CA VAL A 60 3.05 9.59 -0.12
C VAL A 60 3.29 9.77 -1.62
N GLY A 61 2.76 10.84 -2.22
CA GLY A 61 3.01 11.21 -3.60
C GLY A 61 2.36 10.27 -4.62
N LEU A 62 1.11 9.86 -4.39
CA LEU A 62 0.33 9.01 -5.29
C LEU A 62 -0.16 9.76 -6.52
N ASN A 63 -0.31 11.10 -6.41
CA ASN A 63 -0.87 11.98 -7.43
C ASN A 63 -2.23 11.47 -7.94
N PRO A 64 -3.24 11.27 -7.07
CA PRO A 64 -4.54 10.78 -7.49
C PRO A 64 -5.20 11.77 -8.45
N THR A 65 -5.75 11.26 -9.55
CA THR A 65 -6.53 12.08 -10.52
C THR A 65 -7.92 12.41 -9.99
N HIS A 66 -8.49 11.50 -9.21
CA HIS A 66 -9.78 11.67 -8.57
C HIS A 66 -9.68 11.30 -7.09
N THR A 67 -10.29 12.11 -6.25
CA THR A 67 -10.38 11.93 -4.80
C THR A 67 -11.83 11.65 -4.39
N GLY A 68 -12.04 11.19 -3.16
CA GLY A 68 -13.38 10.91 -2.66
C GLY A 68 -13.37 10.24 -1.30
N ARG A 69 -14.54 9.79 -0.86
CA ARG A 69 -14.72 9.15 0.44
C ARG A 69 -13.87 7.88 0.56
N VAL A 70 -13.20 7.72 1.70
CA VAL A 70 -12.38 6.56 2.02
C VAL A 70 -12.85 5.95 3.33
N ILE A 71 -12.99 4.62 3.34
CA ILE A 71 -13.28 3.84 4.54
C ILE A 71 -12.03 3.03 4.88
N TYR A 72 -11.48 3.24 6.08
CA TYR A 72 -10.33 2.49 6.58
C TYR A 72 -10.76 1.65 7.77
N LEU A 73 -10.80 0.32 7.61
CA LEU A 73 -11.11 -0.64 8.66
C LEU A 73 -9.82 -1.12 9.33
N ALA A 74 -9.57 -0.64 10.56
CA ALA A 74 -8.34 -0.91 11.31
C ALA A 74 -8.55 -2.07 12.31
N GLY A 75 -8.03 -3.25 11.99
CA GLY A 75 -8.26 -4.47 12.77
C GLY A 75 -7.14 -4.87 13.75
N GLU A 76 -5.98 -4.21 13.70
CA GLU A 76 -4.83 -4.57 14.56
C GLU A 76 -4.57 -3.59 15.69
N ASP A 77 -4.87 -2.32 15.50
CA ASP A 77 -4.56 -1.28 16.47
C ASP A 77 -5.78 -0.86 17.30
N PRO A 78 -5.60 -0.63 18.61
CA PRO A 78 -6.63 -0.03 19.44
C PRO A 78 -6.83 1.46 19.08
N PRO A 79 -8.02 2.05 19.39
CA PRO A 79 -8.33 3.44 19.04
C PRO A 79 -7.26 4.45 19.46
N ALA A 80 -6.68 4.30 20.66
CA ALA A 80 -5.63 5.21 21.15
C ALA A 80 -4.37 5.21 20.27
N ALA A 81 -3.95 4.04 19.75
CA ALA A 81 -2.82 3.95 18.84
C ALA A 81 -3.11 4.62 17.48
N LEU A 82 -4.34 4.46 16.97
CA LEU A 82 -4.79 5.11 15.74
C LEU A 82 -4.79 6.65 15.91
N VAL A 83 -5.27 7.17 17.03
CA VAL A 83 -5.20 8.61 17.36
C VAL A 83 -3.76 9.10 17.34
N CYS A 84 -2.82 8.35 17.93
CA CYS A 84 -1.40 8.71 17.90
C CYS A 84 -0.83 8.76 16.46
N ARG A 85 -1.22 7.80 15.60
CA ARG A 85 -0.80 7.79 14.18
C ARG A 85 -1.37 8.99 13.42
N VAL A 86 -2.67 9.23 13.53
CA VAL A 86 -3.35 10.37 12.88
C VAL A 86 -2.72 11.69 13.35
N HIS A 87 -2.44 11.82 14.65
CA HIS A 87 -1.76 12.99 15.19
C HIS A 87 -0.35 13.18 14.60
N ALA A 88 0.42 12.09 14.47
CA ALA A 88 1.77 12.16 13.90
C ALA A 88 1.73 12.57 12.42
N ILE A 89 0.85 11.96 11.61
CA ILE A 89 0.66 12.30 10.19
C ILE A 89 0.15 13.73 10.05
N GLY A 90 -0.81 14.13 10.89
CA GLY A 90 -1.41 15.47 10.88
C GLY A 90 -0.42 16.62 11.06
N LYS A 91 0.76 16.39 11.67
CA LYS A 91 1.84 17.40 11.76
C LYS A 91 2.47 17.76 10.42
N HIS A 92 2.31 16.90 9.43
CA HIS A 92 2.83 17.09 8.07
C HIS A 92 1.77 17.58 7.08
N LEU A 93 0.52 17.68 7.52
CA LEU A 93 -0.61 18.17 6.73
C LEU A 93 -0.88 19.64 7.07
N ASP A 94 -1.19 20.46 6.07
CA ASP A 94 -1.69 21.80 6.30
C ASP A 94 -3.15 21.78 6.85
N ARG A 95 -3.66 22.95 7.21
CA ARG A 95 -5.00 23.07 7.79
C ARG A 95 -6.09 22.64 6.81
N GLN A 96 -5.99 23.07 5.56
CA GLN A 96 -6.99 22.77 4.53
C GLN A 96 -7.04 21.26 4.23
N ALA A 97 -5.88 20.62 4.09
CA ALA A 97 -5.80 19.18 3.90
C ALA A 97 -6.45 18.41 5.06
N ARG A 98 -6.19 18.82 6.31
CA ARG A 98 -6.82 18.18 7.48
C ARG A 98 -8.35 18.32 7.47
N GLU A 99 -8.87 19.49 7.14
CA GLU A 99 -10.32 19.74 7.05
C GLU A 99 -10.97 18.82 5.99
N ILE A 100 -10.40 18.74 4.79
CA ILE A 100 -10.89 17.88 3.71
C ILE A 100 -10.80 16.38 4.10
N ILE A 101 -9.70 15.97 4.71
CA ILE A 101 -9.53 14.56 5.15
C ILE A 101 -10.57 14.20 6.22
N MET A 102 -10.85 15.08 7.18
CA MET A 102 -11.87 14.84 8.20
C MET A 102 -13.28 14.63 7.61
N GLU A 103 -13.60 15.27 6.51
CA GLU A 103 -14.89 15.12 5.82
C GLU A 103 -14.98 13.79 5.03
N ASN A 104 -13.86 13.33 4.47
CA ASN A 104 -13.85 12.24 3.50
C ASN A 104 -13.24 10.92 4.00
N LEU A 105 -12.50 10.90 5.11
CA LEU A 105 -11.91 9.68 5.67
C LEU A 105 -12.66 9.21 6.91
N THR A 106 -13.26 8.03 6.82
CA THR A 106 -13.76 7.30 7.98
C THR A 106 -12.72 6.28 8.42
N LEU A 107 -12.14 6.46 9.61
CA LEU A 107 -11.20 5.52 10.22
C LEU A 107 -11.92 4.73 11.31
N GLU A 108 -12.29 3.48 11.02
CA GLU A 108 -13.10 2.63 11.89
C GLU A 108 -12.24 1.55 12.56
N PRO A 109 -12.05 1.61 13.89
CA PRO A 109 -11.35 0.54 14.62
C PRO A 109 -12.27 -0.67 14.78
N ILE A 110 -11.91 -1.78 14.14
CA ILE A 110 -12.66 -3.04 14.18
C ILE A 110 -11.98 -4.11 15.06
N MET A 111 -10.93 -3.76 15.79
CA MET A 111 -10.24 -4.66 16.69
C MET A 111 -11.22 -5.23 17.73
N GLY A 112 -11.31 -6.58 17.83
CA GLY A 112 -12.21 -7.28 18.75
C GLY A 112 -13.66 -7.41 18.29
N GLN A 113 -14.07 -6.81 17.17
CA GLN A 113 -15.46 -6.88 16.67
C GLN A 113 -15.81 -8.23 16.00
N ARG A 114 -14.84 -9.14 15.82
CA ARG A 114 -15.03 -10.45 15.16
C ARG A 114 -15.74 -10.35 13.81
N MET A 115 -15.37 -9.33 13.03
CA MET A 115 -15.92 -9.14 11.69
C MET A 115 -15.59 -10.34 10.80
N ASN A 116 -16.57 -10.80 10.01
CA ASN A 116 -16.36 -11.90 9.05
C ASN A 116 -17.10 -11.60 7.75
N VAL A 117 -16.38 -11.22 6.71
CA VAL A 117 -16.95 -10.90 5.38
C VAL A 117 -17.60 -12.11 4.69
N MET A 118 -17.30 -13.33 5.16
CA MET A 118 -17.93 -14.55 4.67
C MET A 118 -19.30 -14.81 5.28
N ASP A 119 -19.71 -14.08 6.32
CA ASP A 119 -21.06 -14.08 6.87
C ASP A 119 -21.92 -13.07 6.10
N SER A 120 -23.08 -13.52 5.60
CA SER A 120 -23.94 -12.71 4.74
C SER A 120 -24.46 -11.42 5.40
N ARG A 121 -24.67 -11.44 6.74
CA ARG A 121 -25.14 -10.26 7.49
C ARG A 121 -24.03 -9.24 7.67
N HIS A 122 -22.80 -9.71 7.95
CA HIS A 122 -21.64 -8.81 7.99
C HIS A 122 -21.33 -8.23 6.63
N LEU A 123 -21.38 -9.04 5.57
CA LEU A 123 -21.18 -8.62 4.20
C LEU A 123 -22.17 -7.53 3.76
N ALA A 124 -23.47 -7.74 4.02
CA ALA A 124 -24.50 -6.74 3.70
C ALA A 124 -24.25 -5.40 4.41
N ARG A 125 -23.89 -5.45 5.71
CA ARG A 125 -23.55 -4.24 6.50
C ARG A 125 -22.32 -3.52 5.95
N ILE A 126 -21.29 -4.25 5.51
CA ILE A 126 -20.08 -3.65 4.91
C ILE A 126 -20.45 -2.97 3.61
N ILE A 127 -21.24 -3.59 2.74
CA ILE A 127 -21.68 -2.99 1.47
C ILE A 127 -22.47 -1.72 1.73
N ASP A 128 -23.42 -1.74 2.66
CA ASP A 128 -24.23 -0.59 3.02
C ASP A 128 -23.36 0.56 3.60
N PHE A 129 -22.46 0.25 4.52
CA PHE A 129 -21.56 1.21 5.15
C PHE A 129 -20.57 1.85 4.16
N CYS A 130 -20.16 1.10 3.14
CA CYS A 130 -19.14 1.51 2.16
C CYS A 130 -19.75 1.98 0.82
N GLY A 131 -21.07 2.11 0.70
CA GLY A 131 -21.78 2.25 -0.57
C GLY A 131 -21.39 3.41 -1.48
N ASP A 132 -20.77 4.45 -0.95
CA ASP A 132 -20.29 5.63 -1.68
C ASP A 132 -18.78 5.85 -1.57
N ALA A 133 -18.06 4.85 -1.05
CA ALA A 133 -16.62 4.94 -0.92
C ALA A 133 -15.91 4.82 -2.28
N ARG A 134 -14.85 5.61 -2.47
CA ARG A 134 -13.91 5.47 -3.56
C ARG A 134 -12.86 4.40 -3.28
N LEU A 135 -12.43 4.31 -2.02
CA LEU A 135 -11.44 3.33 -1.55
C LEU A 135 -11.88 2.74 -0.21
N ILE A 136 -11.78 1.42 -0.09
CA ILE A 136 -11.93 0.68 1.16
C ILE A 136 -10.59 0.06 1.51
N VAL A 137 -10.04 0.37 2.68
CA VAL A 137 -8.80 -0.22 3.18
C VAL A 137 -9.10 -1.20 4.30
N LEU A 138 -8.56 -2.42 4.18
CA LEU A 138 -8.70 -3.50 5.16
C LEU A 138 -7.34 -3.76 5.81
N ASP A 139 -7.12 -3.22 7.00
CA ASP A 139 -5.85 -3.33 7.76
C ASP A 139 -6.06 -4.14 9.06
N THR A 140 -5.85 -5.43 8.98
CA THR A 140 -5.31 -6.31 7.97
C THR A 140 -6.35 -7.37 7.58
N LEU A 141 -6.14 -8.01 6.43
CA LEU A 141 -7.06 -9.00 5.87
C LEU A 141 -7.46 -10.10 6.87
N SER A 142 -6.51 -10.64 7.64
CA SER A 142 -6.73 -11.68 8.65
C SER A 142 -7.73 -11.32 9.76
N ARG A 143 -8.13 -10.05 9.87
CA ARG A 143 -9.09 -9.58 10.90
C ARG A 143 -10.54 -9.56 10.44
N ILE A 144 -10.78 -9.87 9.17
CA ILE A 144 -12.11 -9.78 8.56
C ILE A 144 -12.64 -11.12 8.05
N HIS A 145 -11.96 -12.23 8.32
CA HIS A 145 -12.41 -13.58 7.97
C HIS A 145 -11.96 -14.61 9.01
N CYS A 146 -12.52 -15.84 8.90
CA CYS A 146 -12.16 -16.99 9.73
C CYS A 146 -11.73 -18.20 8.86
N LEU A 147 -11.25 -17.96 7.64
CA LEU A 147 -10.79 -18.98 6.71
C LEU A 147 -9.34 -19.38 6.98
N ASP A 148 -8.92 -20.54 6.46
CA ASP A 148 -7.50 -20.98 6.54
C ASP A 148 -6.68 -20.23 5.50
N GLU A 149 -5.76 -19.35 5.95
CA GLU A 149 -4.86 -18.58 5.09
C GLU A 149 -3.88 -19.46 4.28
N ASN A 150 -3.68 -20.73 4.65
CA ASN A 150 -2.85 -21.66 3.89
C ASN A 150 -3.64 -22.39 2.78
N SER A 151 -4.95 -22.27 2.75
CA SER A 151 -5.82 -22.83 1.74
C SER A 151 -5.98 -21.88 0.55
N ASN A 152 -5.40 -22.22 -0.60
CA ASN A 152 -5.59 -21.45 -1.83
C ASN A 152 -7.06 -21.33 -2.23
N GLY A 153 -7.86 -22.37 -2.01
CA GLY A 153 -9.30 -22.36 -2.30
C GLY A 153 -10.06 -21.36 -1.41
N ASP A 154 -9.73 -21.31 -0.12
CA ASP A 154 -10.33 -20.38 0.82
C ASP A 154 -9.93 -18.94 0.52
N MET A 155 -8.67 -18.70 0.19
CA MET A 155 -8.18 -17.37 -0.18
C MET A 155 -8.77 -16.89 -1.51
N ALA A 156 -8.95 -17.76 -2.49
CA ALA A 156 -9.64 -17.42 -3.73
C ALA A 156 -11.12 -17.04 -3.48
N ARG A 157 -11.83 -17.78 -2.61
CA ARG A 157 -13.19 -17.44 -2.19
C ARG A 157 -13.28 -16.09 -1.48
N LEU A 158 -12.30 -15.81 -0.62
CA LEU A 158 -12.21 -14.52 0.08
C LEU A 158 -12.05 -13.36 -0.91
N VAL A 159 -11.09 -13.46 -1.85
CA VAL A 159 -10.90 -12.43 -2.88
C VAL A 159 -12.15 -12.28 -3.74
N GLY A 160 -12.81 -13.38 -4.15
CA GLY A 160 -14.08 -13.30 -4.86
C GLY A 160 -15.19 -12.59 -4.06
N THR A 161 -15.20 -12.75 -2.73
CA THR A 161 -16.13 -11.99 -1.88
C THR A 161 -15.78 -10.50 -1.84
N LEU A 162 -14.48 -10.14 -1.79
CA LEU A 162 -14.06 -8.74 -1.88
C LEU A 162 -14.38 -8.14 -3.27
N GLU A 163 -14.22 -8.90 -4.35
CA GLU A 163 -14.63 -8.46 -5.69
C GLU A 163 -16.16 -8.20 -5.75
N TYR A 164 -16.95 -9.01 -5.07
CA TYR A 164 -18.38 -8.78 -4.93
C TYR A 164 -18.68 -7.46 -4.18
N VAL A 165 -17.98 -7.16 -3.09
CA VAL A 165 -18.10 -5.87 -2.40
C VAL A 165 -17.70 -4.73 -3.34
N ALA A 166 -16.55 -4.82 -4.02
CA ALA A 166 -16.08 -3.81 -4.96
C ALA A 166 -17.10 -3.54 -6.07
N SER A 167 -17.72 -4.59 -6.63
CA SER A 167 -18.76 -4.47 -7.68
C SER A 167 -20.04 -3.81 -7.19
N ASN A 168 -20.43 -4.00 -5.93
CA ASN A 168 -21.66 -3.44 -5.37
C ASN A 168 -21.48 -2.00 -4.85
N THR A 169 -20.28 -1.62 -4.46
CA THR A 169 -19.98 -0.28 -3.95
C THR A 169 -19.35 0.64 -5.00
N GLY A 170 -18.76 0.09 -6.07
CA GLY A 170 -17.93 0.82 -7.02
C GLY A 170 -16.55 1.18 -6.47
N ALA A 171 -16.27 0.91 -5.18
CA ALA A 171 -15.01 1.21 -4.53
C ALA A 171 -13.88 0.26 -4.97
N ALA A 172 -12.66 0.75 -5.01
CA ALA A 172 -11.51 -0.14 -4.97
C ALA A 172 -11.31 -0.67 -3.54
N ILE A 173 -10.87 -1.92 -3.41
CA ILE A 173 -10.56 -2.53 -2.11
C ILE A 173 -9.06 -2.78 -2.03
N LEU A 174 -8.39 -2.16 -1.07
CA LEU A 174 -7.00 -2.42 -0.72
C LEU A 174 -6.95 -3.24 0.56
N TYR A 175 -6.53 -4.49 0.48
CA TYR A 175 -6.26 -5.25 1.70
C TYR A 175 -4.76 -5.33 2.01
N LEU A 176 -4.46 -5.29 3.30
CA LEU A 176 -3.10 -5.41 3.82
C LEU A 176 -2.87 -6.85 4.27
N HIS A 177 -1.75 -7.45 3.81
CA HIS A 177 -1.41 -8.82 4.17
C HIS A 177 0.03 -8.95 4.64
N HIS A 178 0.27 -9.79 5.67
CA HIS A 178 1.60 -10.08 6.16
C HIS A 178 2.24 -11.23 5.38
N VAL A 179 3.43 -10.98 4.86
CA VAL A 179 4.24 -12.02 4.20
C VAL A 179 5.47 -12.37 5.05
N SER A 180 6.02 -13.57 4.85
CA SER A 180 7.26 -13.95 5.52
C SER A 180 8.43 -13.05 5.09
N LYS A 181 9.47 -12.96 5.93
CA LYS A 181 10.69 -12.18 5.57
C LYS A 181 11.42 -12.74 4.35
N GLY A 182 11.32 -14.05 4.11
CA GLY A 182 11.86 -14.70 2.92
C GLY A 182 11.13 -14.26 1.66
N SER A 183 9.81 -14.39 1.66
CA SER A 183 8.95 -13.97 0.56
C SER A 183 9.11 -12.48 0.21
N ALA A 184 9.28 -11.62 1.21
CA ALA A 184 9.47 -10.18 0.95
C ALA A 184 10.78 -9.86 0.21
N ARG A 185 11.84 -10.66 0.36
CA ARG A 185 13.08 -10.51 -0.41
C ARG A 185 12.91 -10.97 -1.86
N GLU A 186 12.12 -12.01 -2.08
CA GLU A 186 11.79 -12.54 -3.40
C GLU A 186 10.91 -11.56 -4.20
N PHE A 187 9.98 -10.83 -3.54
CA PHE A 187 9.22 -9.75 -4.18
C PHE A 187 10.09 -8.60 -4.72
N GLN A 188 11.29 -8.43 -4.17
CA GLN A 188 12.24 -7.42 -4.66
C GLN A 188 13.07 -7.89 -5.85
N THR A 189 13.23 -9.21 -6.04
CA THR A 189 14.14 -9.79 -7.03
C THR A 189 13.46 -10.59 -8.14
N ASP A 190 12.27 -11.20 -7.88
CA ASP A 190 11.60 -12.04 -8.87
C ASP A 190 10.08 -12.06 -8.63
N GLN A 191 9.33 -11.48 -9.56
CA GLN A 191 7.94 -11.05 -9.40
C GLN A 191 6.90 -12.18 -9.26
N GLN A 192 7.26 -13.47 -9.36
CA GLN A 192 6.29 -14.55 -9.47
C GLN A 192 6.39 -15.70 -8.45
N GLN A 193 7.43 -15.82 -7.63
CA GLN A 193 7.62 -17.04 -6.81
C GLN A 193 7.47 -16.86 -5.29
N ALA A 194 7.29 -15.64 -4.78
CA ALA A 194 7.41 -15.32 -3.36
C ALA A 194 6.23 -15.72 -2.46
N ALA A 195 5.20 -16.34 -2.99
CA ALA A 195 3.93 -16.56 -2.27
C ALA A 195 3.61 -18.03 -2.01
N ARG A 196 4.55 -18.81 -1.43
CA ARG A 196 4.17 -20.10 -0.83
C ARG A 196 3.34 -19.86 0.43
N GLY A 197 2.04 -20.13 0.35
CA GLY A 197 1.03 -19.93 1.39
C GLY A 197 0.03 -18.81 1.12
N ALA A 198 0.38 -17.78 0.33
CA ALA A 198 -0.51 -16.66 0.00
C ALA A 198 -0.56 -16.36 -1.51
N SER A 199 -0.17 -17.30 -2.37
CA SER A 199 -0.16 -17.08 -3.83
C SER A 199 -1.53 -16.70 -4.35
N ALA A 200 -2.59 -17.38 -3.91
CA ALA A 200 -3.95 -17.10 -4.33
C ALA A 200 -4.40 -15.66 -3.99
N LEU A 201 -3.95 -15.07 -2.88
CA LEU A 201 -4.25 -13.67 -2.56
C LEU A 201 -3.66 -12.72 -3.60
N ILE A 202 -2.39 -12.91 -3.96
CA ILE A 202 -1.71 -12.04 -4.93
C ILE A 202 -2.16 -12.35 -6.36
N ASP A 203 -2.34 -13.64 -6.69
CA ASP A 203 -2.70 -14.07 -8.03
C ASP A 203 -4.11 -13.60 -8.42
N ASN A 204 -5.05 -13.54 -7.49
CA ASN A 204 -6.40 -13.07 -7.73
C ASN A 204 -6.55 -11.54 -7.60
N ALA A 205 -5.65 -10.83 -6.90
CA ALA A 205 -5.67 -9.37 -6.88
C ALA A 205 -5.32 -8.78 -8.26
N ARG A 206 -5.95 -7.66 -8.62
CA ARG A 206 -5.67 -6.95 -9.89
C ARG A 206 -4.49 -6.02 -9.79
N TRP A 207 -4.12 -5.65 -8.59
CA TRP A 207 -2.97 -4.82 -8.28
C TRP A 207 -2.28 -5.36 -7.02
N CYS A 208 -0.95 -5.33 -6.98
CA CYS A 208 -0.19 -5.69 -5.79
C CYS A 208 0.99 -4.73 -5.61
N GLY A 209 0.99 -4.05 -4.46
CA GLY A 209 2.13 -3.28 -3.98
C GLY A 209 2.83 -3.97 -2.81
N PHE A 210 4.07 -3.60 -2.58
CA PHE A 210 4.85 -4.06 -1.44
C PHE A 210 5.52 -2.90 -0.71
N VAL A 211 5.76 -3.10 0.60
CA VAL A 211 6.62 -2.23 1.40
C VAL A 211 7.74 -3.06 1.99
N ALA A 212 8.99 -2.62 1.77
CA ALA A 212 10.18 -3.33 2.20
C ALA A 212 11.16 -2.40 2.93
N LYS A 213 11.88 -2.93 3.93
CA LYS A 213 12.96 -2.21 4.59
C LYS A 213 14.20 -2.19 3.69
N MET A 214 14.96 -1.11 3.74
CA MET A 214 16.26 -1.04 3.08
C MET A 214 17.18 -2.18 3.53
N THR A 215 17.74 -2.88 2.58
CA THR A 215 18.74 -3.94 2.82
C THR A 215 20.10 -3.34 3.18
N GLU A 216 21.00 -4.15 3.72
CA GLU A 216 22.36 -3.74 4.02
C GLU A 216 23.10 -3.30 2.74
N LYS A 217 23.00 -4.10 1.69
CA LYS A 217 23.60 -3.79 0.39
C LYS A 217 23.09 -2.46 -0.20
N GLU A 218 21.77 -2.21 -0.14
CA GLU A 218 21.20 -0.94 -0.60
C GLU A 218 21.74 0.24 0.25
N SER A 219 21.89 0.07 1.57
CA SER A 219 22.41 1.12 2.44
C SER A 219 23.88 1.48 2.21
N GLU A 220 24.65 0.55 1.66
CA GLU A 220 26.03 0.76 1.25
C GLU A 220 26.15 1.45 -0.11
N CYS A 221 25.15 1.24 -0.98
CA CYS A 221 25.13 1.77 -2.35
C CYS A 221 24.34 3.08 -2.51
N LEU A 222 23.51 3.45 -1.53
CA LEU A 222 22.59 4.59 -1.62
C LEU A 222 22.92 5.65 -0.57
N SER A 223 22.68 6.91 -0.96
CA SER A 223 22.82 8.10 -0.12
C SER A 223 21.55 8.94 -0.16
N ASP A 224 21.19 9.56 0.96
CA ASP A 224 20.16 10.59 1.07
C ASP A 224 20.74 12.03 0.98
N LEU A 225 22.04 12.15 0.78
CA LEU A 225 22.76 13.41 0.63
C LEU A 225 23.12 13.66 -0.84
N PRO A 226 22.58 14.71 -1.48
CA PRO A 226 22.79 14.94 -2.92
C PRO A 226 24.24 15.31 -3.27
N ASP A 227 24.94 16.01 -2.37
CA ASP A 227 26.27 16.56 -2.63
C ASP A 227 27.39 15.66 -2.10
N ASP A 228 27.32 15.26 -0.85
CA ASP A 228 28.34 14.43 -0.18
C ASP A 228 28.30 12.98 -0.64
N ARG A 229 27.12 12.49 -1.04
CA ARG A 229 26.94 11.11 -1.51
C ARG A 229 27.45 10.03 -0.55
N LYS A 230 27.60 10.35 0.75
CA LYS A 230 27.99 9.38 1.77
C LYS A 230 26.93 8.29 1.90
N PRO A 231 27.31 7.00 1.96
CA PRO A 231 26.38 5.89 2.17
C PRO A 231 25.50 6.09 3.41
N ILE A 232 24.24 5.67 3.31
CA ILE A 232 23.31 5.68 4.44
C ILE A 232 23.86 4.85 5.60
N GLY A 233 24.44 3.69 5.29
CA GLY A 233 25.05 2.81 6.26
C GLY A 233 24.03 1.96 7.05
N ASN A 234 24.56 0.94 7.74
CA ASN A 234 23.75 -0.07 8.42
C ASN A 234 23.00 0.50 9.65
N ASP A 235 23.55 1.50 10.30
CA ASP A 235 22.98 2.19 11.47
C ASP A 235 21.71 3.00 11.14
N ARG A 236 21.64 3.59 9.94
CA ARG A 236 20.53 4.43 9.49
C ARG A 236 19.52 3.71 8.60
N ARG A 237 19.84 2.56 8.00
CA ARG A 237 18.98 1.86 7.03
C ARG A 237 17.58 1.54 7.56
N GLY A 238 17.42 1.36 8.87
CA GLY A 238 16.12 1.10 9.51
C GLY A 238 15.12 2.23 9.37
N HIS A 239 15.58 3.45 9.03
CA HIS A 239 14.73 4.60 8.77
C HIS A 239 14.23 4.70 7.33
N PHE A 240 14.67 3.82 6.44
CA PHE A 240 14.29 3.87 5.03
C PHE A 240 13.46 2.65 4.65
N VAL A 241 12.37 2.92 3.93
CA VAL A 241 11.49 1.89 3.38
C VAL A 241 11.23 2.18 1.92
N ARG A 242 11.12 1.12 1.12
CA ARG A 242 10.79 1.17 -0.30
C ARG A 242 9.35 0.70 -0.48
N PHE A 243 8.56 1.48 -1.20
CA PHE A 243 7.31 1.03 -1.77
C PHE A 243 7.52 0.74 -3.24
N GLY A 244 6.96 -0.36 -3.73
CA GLY A 244 6.98 -0.71 -5.15
C GLY A 244 5.73 -1.48 -5.54
N VAL A 245 5.50 -1.58 -6.85
CA VAL A 245 4.40 -2.36 -7.44
C VAL A 245 4.98 -3.63 -8.03
N SER A 246 4.51 -4.79 -7.56
CA SER A 246 4.94 -6.12 -8.04
C SER A 246 3.98 -6.69 -9.08
N LYS A 247 2.72 -6.23 -9.11
CA LYS A 247 1.71 -6.68 -10.07
C LYS A 247 0.76 -5.55 -10.41
N GLN A 248 0.47 -5.40 -11.68
CA GLN A 248 -0.62 -4.58 -12.19
C GLN A 248 -1.12 -5.17 -13.51
N ASN A 249 -2.41 -5.06 -13.78
CA ASN A 249 -3.03 -5.64 -14.96
C ASN A 249 -3.32 -4.60 -16.06
N TYR A 250 -3.00 -3.33 -15.81
CA TYR A 250 -3.28 -2.21 -16.69
C TYR A 250 -1.98 -1.50 -17.01
N ASP A 251 -1.84 -1.02 -18.24
CA ASP A 251 -0.64 -0.34 -18.71
C ASP A 251 -0.46 1.01 -17.99
N ALA A 252 0.32 0.98 -16.91
CA ALA A 252 0.65 2.15 -16.12
C ALA A 252 2.12 2.06 -15.69
N THR A 253 2.78 3.21 -15.56
CA THR A 253 4.14 3.26 -15.02
C THR A 253 4.13 2.80 -13.56
N PRO A 254 4.85 1.72 -13.20
CA PRO A 254 4.88 1.25 -11.83
C PRO A 254 5.44 2.31 -10.89
N LEU A 255 4.76 2.52 -9.78
CA LEU A 255 5.28 3.35 -8.69
C LEU A 255 6.41 2.58 -7.99
N ASP A 256 7.57 3.19 -7.91
CA ASP A 256 8.72 2.71 -7.12
C ASP A 256 9.34 3.91 -6.41
N ARG A 257 9.29 3.92 -5.09
CA ARG A 257 9.67 5.10 -4.32
C ARG A 257 10.23 4.74 -2.96
N TRP A 258 11.26 5.49 -2.57
CA TRP A 258 11.81 5.45 -1.23
C TRP A 258 11.13 6.45 -0.31
N TYR A 259 10.95 6.04 0.95
CA TYR A 259 10.42 6.86 2.02
C TYR A 259 11.38 6.85 3.20
N GLN A 260 11.51 7.99 3.86
CA GLN A 260 12.19 8.10 5.13
C GLN A 260 11.17 8.13 6.26
N ARG A 261 11.36 7.26 7.23
CA ARG A 261 10.54 7.20 8.45
C ARG A 261 10.88 8.38 9.35
N ARG A 262 9.90 9.20 9.63
CA ARG A 262 9.98 10.35 10.53
C ARG A 262 9.48 10.00 11.92
N SER A 263 9.56 10.98 12.86
CA SER A 263 9.02 10.86 14.21
C SER A 263 7.56 10.43 14.18
N GLY A 264 7.18 9.52 15.07
CA GLY A 264 5.84 8.94 15.12
C GLY A 264 5.56 7.87 14.06
N GLY A 265 6.53 7.53 13.19
CA GLY A 265 6.41 6.46 12.19
C GLY A 265 5.97 6.91 10.80
N VAL A 266 5.72 8.20 10.59
CA VAL A 266 5.28 8.81 9.33
C VAL A 266 6.30 8.57 8.22
N LEU A 267 5.82 8.28 7.01
CA LEU A 267 6.63 7.96 5.84
C LEU A 267 6.59 9.13 4.85
N LEU A 268 7.70 9.82 4.70
CA LEU A 268 7.80 10.90 3.70
C LEU A 268 8.70 10.48 2.53
N PRO A 269 8.31 10.79 1.29
CA PRO A 269 9.11 10.50 0.12
C PRO A 269 10.52 11.09 0.24
N VAL A 270 11.52 10.33 -0.16
CA VAL A 270 12.91 10.75 -0.20
C VAL A 270 13.54 10.35 -1.53
N LYS A 271 14.28 11.26 -2.13
CA LYS A 271 15.12 10.95 -3.27
C LYS A 271 16.45 10.40 -2.79
N LEU A 272 16.80 9.21 -3.28
CA LEU A 272 18.10 8.61 -3.01
C LEU A 272 19.00 8.72 -4.25
N PHE A 273 20.28 8.75 -4.00
CA PHE A 273 21.34 8.88 -5.00
C PHE A 273 22.32 7.71 -4.84
N GLU A 274 23.06 7.38 -5.88
CA GLU A 274 24.16 6.44 -5.76
C GLU A 274 25.23 7.01 -4.82
N ALA A 275 25.65 6.21 -3.85
CA ALA A 275 26.70 6.60 -2.93
C ALA A 275 28.07 6.61 -3.63
N THR A 276 28.92 7.55 -3.25
CA THR A 276 30.31 7.56 -3.69
C THR A 276 31.03 6.42 -2.98
N GLN A 277 31.52 5.44 -3.75
CA GLN A 277 32.41 4.43 -3.21
C GLN A 277 33.74 5.10 -2.88
N GLU A 278 34.12 5.13 -1.60
CA GLU A 278 35.53 5.41 -1.25
C GLU A 278 36.37 4.34 -1.92
N SER A 279 37.07 4.72 -2.98
CA SER A 279 38.11 3.87 -3.57
C SER A 279 39.04 3.51 -2.44
N SER A 280 39.05 2.24 -2.01
CA SER A 280 40.09 1.71 -1.12
C SER A 280 41.44 1.85 -1.83
N ARG A 281 42.07 3.01 -1.71
CA ARG A 281 43.50 3.16 -2.02
C ARG A 281 44.24 2.27 -1.05
N LYS A 282 44.50 1.02 -1.46
CA LYS A 282 45.58 0.22 -0.89
C LYS A 282 46.82 1.05 -1.05
N VAL A 283 47.24 1.70 0.04
CA VAL A 283 48.58 2.26 0.15
C VAL A 283 49.53 1.08 0.07
N TRP A 284 50.08 0.84 -1.09
CA TRP A 284 51.25 -0.01 -1.26
C TRP A 284 52.39 0.67 -0.49
N ARG A 285 52.62 0.29 0.76
CA ARG A 285 53.90 0.57 1.40
C ARG A 285 54.91 -0.37 0.77
N GLY A 286 55.67 0.16 -0.18
CA GLY A 286 56.86 -0.49 -0.66
C GLY A 286 57.81 -0.70 0.48
N CYS A 287 58.19 -1.96 0.73
CA CYS A 287 59.38 -2.29 1.52
C CYS A 287 60.59 -1.92 0.68
N ALA A 288 61.34 -0.93 1.16
CA ALA A 288 62.73 -0.74 0.81
C ALA A 288 63.61 -1.56 1.76
#